data_af2d62318e5636b0d6c1c8a660bc488b
#
_entry.id   af2d62318e5636b0d6c1c8a660bc488b
#
_cell.length_a   1.000
_cell.length_b   1.000
_cell.length_c   1.000
_cell.angle_alpha   90.00
_cell.angle_beta   90.00
_cell.angle_gamma   90.00
#
_symmetry.space_group_name_H-M   'P 1'
#
loop_
_entity.id
_entity.type
_entity.pdbx_description
1 polymer ?
#
loop_
_entity_poly.entity_id
_entity_poly.type
_entity_poly.pdbx_seq_one_letter_code
_entity_poly.pdbx_strand_id
1 'polypeptide(L)'
;GDGRGVERMVKMTLDYKFTIGYVVLIVLINYGFTVVPLVPVFGEMFPPLSLIVGLVFVARDFAQREIGHKVVGAMLVAGFLSWWMADPFVALASVTAFMISEFADWGVYSWTKKPFAQRILISSIVSTPLDSAVFLAMIGYFSVLNTVLMTVAKLIGAVVVWWMIQKR
;
A
#
# COMPACT_ATOMS: atom_id res chain seq x y z
N GLY A 1 18.66 35.24 -8.62
CA GLY A 1 17.41 35.07 -8.91
C GLY A 1 16.70 33.72 -8.75
N ASP A 2 17.17 32.70 -7.98
CA ASP A 2 16.51 31.38 -7.99
C ASP A 2 15.78 31.01 -6.69
N GLY A 3 15.63 31.95 -5.77
CA GLY A 3 14.93 31.69 -4.52
C GLY A 3 13.46 31.31 -4.69
N ARG A 4 12.77 31.89 -5.68
CA ARG A 4 11.35 31.62 -5.94
C ARG A 4 11.10 30.20 -6.47
N GLY A 5 12.04 29.64 -7.22
CA GLY A 5 11.94 28.25 -7.70
C GLY A 5 12.06 27.26 -6.57
N VAL A 6 13.01 27.47 -5.66
CA VAL A 6 13.20 26.64 -4.47
C VAL A 6 12.00 26.72 -3.53
N GLU A 7 11.48 27.93 -3.29
CA GLU A 7 10.29 28.13 -2.45
C GLU A 7 9.06 27.40 -3.01
N ARG A 8 8.85 27.46 -4.33
CA ARG A 8 7.77 26.72 -4.99
C ARG A 8 7.93 25.21 -4.84
N MET A 9 9.14 24.68 -5.01
CA MET A 9 9.42 23.25 -4.83
C MET A 9 9.18 22.81 -3.41
N VAL A 10 9.65 23.56 -2.41
CA VAL A 10 9.45 23.26 -1.01
C VAL A 10 7.96 23.28 -0.68
N LYS A 11 7.24 24.30 -1.12
CA LYS A 11 5.79 24.42 -0.91
C LYS A 11 5.06 23.25 -1.55
N MET A 12 5.37 22.90 -2.79
CA MET A 12 4.75 21.76 -3.49
C MET A 12 5.02 20.45 -2.77
N THR A 13 6.24 20.22 -2.30
CA THR A 13 6.60 19.04 -1.53
C THR A 13 5.82 18.96 -0.22
N LEU A 14 5.66 20.09 0.49
CA LEU A 14 4.88 20.14 1.72
C LEU A 14 3.39 19.93 1.48
N ASP A 15 2.85 20.48 0.38
CA ASP A 15 1.43 20.37 0.02
C ASP A 15 1.07 18.93 -0.40
N TYR A 16 2.01 18.16 -0.94
CA TYR A 16 1.80 16.80 -1.44
C TYR A 16 2.63 15.74 -0.71
N LYS A 17 2.99 16.02 0.55
CA LYS A 17 3.89 15.15 1.34
C LYS A 17 3.37 13.72 1.48
N PHE A 18 2.07 13.53 1.69
CA PHE A 18 1.48 12.19 1.84
C PHE A 18 1.45 11.45 0.50
N THR A 19 1.15 12.15 -0.58
CA THR A 19 1.15 11.56 -1.93
C THR A 19 2.55 11.13 -2.34
N ILE A 20 3.54 11.96 -2.13
CA ILE A 20 4.95 11.64 -2.43
C ILE A 20 5.42 10.48 -1.57
N GLY A 21 5.13 10.53 -0.27
CA GLY A 21 5.48 9.45 0.66
C GLY A 21 4.83 8.13 0.28
N TYR A 22 3.59 8.15 -0.15
CA TYR A 22 2.86 6.99 -0.63
C TYR A 22 3.55 6.34 -1.85
N VAL A 23 3.87 7.12 -2.88
CA VAL A 23 4.53 6.61 -4.09
C VAL A 23 5.90 6.02 -3.75
N VAL A 24 6.70 6.73 -2.96
CA VAL A 24 8.02 6.26 -2.54
C VAL A 24 7.92 4.97 -1.73
N LEU A 25 7.01 4.89 -0.79
CA LEU A 25 6.79 3.71 0.04
C LEU A 25 6.44 2.48 -0.80
N ILE A 26 5.53 2.64 -1.77
CA ILE A 26 5.13 1.55 -2.67
C ILE A 26 6.32 1.03 -3.47
N VAL A 27 7.09 1.93 -4.08
CA VAL A 27 8.25 1.55 -4.88
C VAL A 27 9.27 0.81 -4.03
N LEU A 28 9.55 1.30 -2.82
CA LEU A 28 10.49 0.65 -1.90
C LEU A 28 10.01 -0.73 -1.47
N ILE A 29 8.73 -0.89 -1.14
CA ILE A 29 8.18 -2.17 -0.71
C ILE A 29 8.17 -3.18 -1.86
N ASN A 30 7.75 -2.79 -3.05
CA ASN A 30 7.75 -3.68 -4.20
C ASN A 30 9.17 -4.11 -4.59
N TYR A 31 10.14 -3.21 -4.50
CA TYR A 31 11.55 -3.57 -4.65
C TYR A 31 11.98 -4.53 -3.52
N GLY A 32 11.55 -4.27 -2.30
CA GLY A 32 11.84 -5.14 -1.15
C GLY A 32 11.35 -6.57 -1.34
N PHE A 33 10.19 -6.79 -1.94
CA PHE A 33 9.71 -8.14 -2.26
C PHE A 33 10.65 -8.88 -3.22
N THR A 34 11.42 -8.17 -4.02
CA THR A 34 12.42 -8.76 -4.90
C THR A 34 13.65 -9.25 -4.14
N VAL A 35 14.09 -8.51 -3.10
CA VAL A 35 15.36 -8.77 -2.41
C VAL A 35 15.22 -9.50 -1.09
N VAL A 36 14.06 -9.40 -0.42
CA VAL A 36 13.80 -10.07 0.85
C VAL A 36 13.18 -11.44 0.58
N PRO A 37 13.81 -12.55 1.01
CA PRO A 37 13.30 -13.89 0.75
C PRO A 37 12.04 -14.19 1.58
N LEU A 38 11.23 -15.11 1.07
CA LEU A 38 10.13 -15.70 1.84
C LEU A 38 10.70 -16.52 2.99
N VAL A 39 9.99 -16.53 4.13
CA VAL A 39 10.37 -17.32 5.29
C VAL A 39 9.27 -18.31 5.63
N PRO A 40 9.61 -19.53 6.12
CA PRO A 40 8.60 -20.49 6.52
C PRO A 40 7.94 -20.07 7.84
N VAL A 41 6.61 -19.98 7.84
CA VAL A 41 5.78 -19.70 9.01
C VAL A 41 4.63 -20.69 9.01
N PHE A 42 4.54 -21.54 10.05
CA PHE A 42 3.51 -22.58 10.16
C PHE A 42 3.43 -23.48 8.91
N GLY A 43 4.59 -23.79 8.29
CA GLY A 43 4.66 -24.59 7.07
C GLY A 43 4.35 -23.84 5.78
N GLU A 44 4.06 -22.55 5.85
CA GLU A 44 3.77 -21.70 4.69
C GLU A 44 4.93 -20.77 4.36
N MET A 45 5.12 -20.48 3.08
CA MET A 45 6.13 -19.50 2.65
C MET A 45 5.55 -18.10 2.76
N PHE A 46 5.95 -17.39 3.79
CA PHE A 46 5.40 -16.08 4.17
C PHE A 46 6.39 -14.95 3.82
N PRO A 47 5.94 -13.91 3.09
CA PRO A 47 6.80 -12.75 2.82
C PRO A 47 6.86 -11.83 4.06
N PRO A 48 8.06 -11.62 4.66
CA PRO A 48 8.19 -10.81 5.88
C PRO A 48 7.76 -9.36 5.70
N LEU A 49 7.89 -8.81 4.49
CA LEU A 49 7.48 -7.44 4.19
C LEU A 49 5.97 -7.21 4.33
N SER A 50 5.17 -8.27 4.42
CA SER A 50 3.72 -8.14 4.65
C SER A 50 3.40 -7.36 5.92
N LEU A 51 4.28 -7.38 6.93
CA LEU A 51 4.11 -6.59 8.14
C LEU A 51 4.15 -5.08 7.86
N ILE A 52 4.88 -4.67 6.83
CA ILE A 52 5.04 -3.27 6.46
C ILE A 52 4.01 -2.83 5.41
N VAL A 53 3.51 -3.77 4.60
CA VAL A 53 2.54 -3.47 3.53
C VAL A 53 1.27 -2.82 4.07
N GLY A 54 0.86 -3.12 5.31
CA GLY A 54 -0.27 -2.43 5.94
C GLY A 54 -0.13 -0.91 5.95
N LEU A 55 1.11 -0.40 6.03
CA LEU A 55 1.38 1.03 5.96
C LEU A 55 1.08 1.62 4.58
N VAL A 56 1.21 0.84 3.51
CA VAL A 56 0.88 1.30 2.15
C VAL A 56 -0.59 1.66 2.04
N PHE A 57 -1.48 0.81 2.57
CA PHE A 57 -2.91 1.06 2.54
C PHE A 57 -3.27 2.32 3.31
N VAL A 58 -2.65 2.51 4.48
CA VAL A 58 -2.86 3.73 5.27
C VAL A 58 -2.30 4.96 4.55
N ALA A 59 -1.10 4.86 4.00
CA ALA A 59 -0.47 5.95 3.25
C ALA A 59 -1.33 6.36 2.04
N ARG A 60 -1.95 5.39 1.36
CA ARG A 60 -2.87 5.67 0.26
C ARG A 60 -4.09 6.48 0.74
N ASP A 61 -4.65 6.12 1.88
CA ASP A 61 -5.80 6.84 2.43
C ASP A 61 -5.43 8.28 2.79
N PHE A 62 -4.26 8.51 3.36
CA PHE A 62 -3.74 9.87 3.59
C PHE A 62 -3.53 10.63 2.28
N ALA A 63 -2.98 9.97 1.26
CA ALA A 63 -2.81 10.58 -0.06
C ALA A 63 -4.17 10.94 -0.68
N GLN A 64 -5.16 10.07 -0.57
CA GLN A 64 -6.51 10.36 -1.07
C GLN A 64 -7.14 11.54 -0.34
N ARG A 65 -6.91 11.67 0.96
CA ARG A 65 -7.36 12.82 1.73
C ARG A 65 -6.69 14.11 1.25
N GLU A 66 -5.44 14.04 0.81
CA GLU A 66 -4.65 15.19 0.34
C GLU A 66 -5.06 15.64 -1.06
N ILE A 67 -5.21 14.70 -2.01
CA ILE A 67 -5.45 15.01 -3.43
C ILE A 67 -6.77 14.47 -3.99
N GLY A 68 -7.59 13.83 -3.17
CA GLY A 68 -8.88 13.27 -3.61
C GLY A 68 -8.71 12.13 -4.61
N HIS A 69 -9.59 12.09 -5.61
CA HIS A 69 -9.57 11.02 -6.62
C HIS A 69 -8.33 11.05 -7.54
N LYS A 70 -7.55 12.11 -7.54
CA LYS A 70 -6.26 12.15 -8.24
C LYS A 70 -5.27 11.12 -7.71
N VAL A 71 -5.53 10.54 -6.52
CA VAL A 71 -4.74 9.43 -5.98
C VAL A 71 -4.66 8.25 -6.95
N VAL A 72 -5.66 8.05 -7.81
CA VAL A 72 -5.62 7.02 -8.85
C VAL A 72 -4.42 7.22 -9.79
N GLY A 73 -4.13 8.47 -10.14
CA GLY A 73 -2.94 8.81 -10.92
C GLY A 73 -1.64 8.45 -10.19
N ALA A 74 -1.58 8.74 -8.88
CA ALA A 74 -0.44 8.36 -8.05
C ALA A 74 -0.28 6.84 -7.96
N MET A 75 -1.40 6.10 -7.86
CA MET A 75 -1.40 4.64 -7.88
C MET A 75 -0.81 4.08 -9.18
N LEU A 76 -1.21 4.64 -10.31
CA LEU A 76 -0.71 4.23 -11.62
C LEU A 76 0.78 4.52 -11.77
N VAL A 77 1.23 5.68 -11.34
CA VAL A 77 2.66 6.04 -11.36
C VAL A 77 3.47 5.11 -10.46
N ALA A 78 3.00 4.86 -9.24
CA ALA A 78 3.66 3.95 -8.31
C ALA A 78 3.73 2.52 -8.86
N GLY A 79 2.65 2.05 -9.47
CA GLY A 79 2.60 0.73 -10.11
C GLY A 79 3.61 0.62 -11.25
N PHE A 80 3.66 1.62 -12.12
CA PHE A 80 4.61 1.65 -13.24
C PHE A 80 6.07 1.66 -12.76
N LEU A 81 6.39 2.53 -11.81
CA LEU A 81 7.75 2.61 -11.27
C LEU A 81 8.15 1.30 -10.58
N SER A 82 7.24 0.69 -9.85
CA SER A 82 7.48 -0.59 -9.19
C SER A 82 7.76 -1.70 -10.21
N TRP A 83 6.96 -1.77 -11.27
CA TRP A 83 7.16 -2.74 -12.35
C TRP A 83 8.50 -2.56 -13.06
N TRP A 84 8.92 -1.32 -13.26
CA TRP A 84 10.17 -1.01 -13.92
C TRP A 84 11.41 -1.36 -13.07
N MET A 85 11.31 -1.20 -11.75
CA MET A 85 12.46 -1.32 -10.83
C MET A 85 12.61 -2.71 -10.20
N ALA A 86 11.57 -3.53 -10.22
CA ALA A 86 11.59 -4.84 -9.56
C ALA A 86 11.89 -5.98 -10.53
N ASP A 87 12.17 -7.17 -9.98
CA ASP A 87 12.30 -8.39 -10.77
C ASP A 87 11.02 -8.66 -11.56
N PRO A 88 11.10 -9.00 -12.88
CA PRO A 88 9.90 -9.10 -13.72
C PRO A 88 8.82 -10.05 -13.21
N PHE A 89 9.20 -11.21 -12.67
CA PHE A 89 8.22 -12.18 -12.15
C PHE A 89 7.55 -11.68 -10.87
N VAL A 90 8.35 -11.27 -9.88
CA VAL A 90 7.86 -10.74 -8.61
C VAL A 90 7.14 -9.41 -8.85
N ALA A 91 7.65 -8.58 -9.74
CA ALA A 91 7.02 -7.31 -10.09
C ALA A 91 5.62 -7.51 -10.66
N LEU A 92 5.44 -8.47 -11.55
CA LEU A 92 4.12 -8.76 -12.14
C LEU A 92 3.11 -9.15 -11.05
N ALA A 93 3.51 -10.05 -10.14
CA ALA A 93 2.65 -10.48 -9.03
C ALA A 93 2.34 -9.32 -8.08
N SER A 94 3.37 -8.58 -7.68
CA SER A 94 3.23 -7.47 -6.73
C SER A 94 2.42 -6.32 -7.30
N VAL A 95 2.68 -5.91 -8.53
CA VAL A 95 1.97 -4.81 -9.17
C VAL A 95 0.51 -5.17 -9.45
N THR A 96 0.24 -6.40 -9.89
CA THR A 96 -1.13 -6.87 -10.13
C THR A 96 -1.94 -6.89 -8.84
N ALA A 97 -1.39 -7.47 -7.77
CA ALA A 97 -2.03 -7.47 -6.46
C ALA A 97 -2.24 -6.06 -5.94
N PHE A 98 -1.23 -5.21 -6.06
CA PHE A 98 -1.28 -3.81 -5.69
C PHE A 98 -2.41 -3.07 -6.42
N MET A 99 -2.49 -3.18 -7.74
CA MET A 99 -3.49 -2.46 -8.51
C MET A 99 -4.92 -2.90 -8.15
N ILE A 100 -5.15 -4.21 -8.02
CA ILE A 100 -6.47 -4.73 -7.66
C ILE A 100 -6.87 -4.28 -6.26
N SER A 101 -5.99 -4.44 -5.29
CA SER A 101 -6.27 -4.09 -3.89
C SER A 101 -6.39 -2.59 -3.68
N GLU A 102 -5.55 -1.80 -4.34
CA GLU A 102 -5.58 -0.34 -4.21
C GLU A 102 -6.84 0.26 -4.85
N PHE A 103 -7.30 -0.26 -5.98
CA PHE A 103 -8.57 0.17 -6.54
C PHE A 103 -9.74 -0.21 -5.63
N ALA A 104 -9.71 -1.41 -5.02
CA ALA A 104 -10.71 -1.81 -4.04
C ALA A 104 -10.69 -0.90 -2.81
N ASP A 105 -9.50 -0.62 -2.29
CA ASP A 105 -9.32 0.29 -1.14
C ASP A 105 -9.81 1.69 -1.46
N TRP A 106 -9.43 2.24 -2.62
CA TRP A 106 -9.91 3.54 -3.08
C TRP A 106 -11.44 3.58 -3.20
N GLY A 107 -12.05 2.54 -3.78
CA GLY A 107 -13.50 2.47 -3.93
C GLY A 107 -14.22 2.44 -2.59
N VAL A 108 -13.78 1.58 -1.67
CA VAL A 108 -14.37 1.48 -0.33
C VAL A 108 -14.17 2.76 0.47
N TYR A 109 -12.97 3.33 0.43
CA TYR A 109 -12.68 4.58 1.11
C TYR A 109 -13.57 5.72 0.59
N SER A 110 -13.72 5.83 -0.74
CA SER A 110 -14.52 6.88 -1.37
C SER A 110 -16.01 6.75 -1.08
N TRP A 111 -16.50 5.50 -0.97
CA TRP A 111 -17.91 5.21 -0.77
C TRP A 111 -18.33 5.26 0.69
N THR A 112 -17.41 5.00 1.60
CA THR A 112 -17.68 4.99 3.04
C THR A 112 -17.74 6.41 3.59
N LYS A 113 -18.88 6.81 4.16
CA LYS A 113 -19.08 8.14 4.73
C LYS A 113 -18.86 8.15 6.24
N LYS A 114 -17.78 7.54 6.70
CA LYS A 114 -17.41 7.45 8.10
C LYS A 114 -16.26 8.42 8.42
N PRO A 115 -15.96 8.71 9.70
CA PRO A 115 -14.77 9.47 10.07
C PRO A 115 -13.50 8.84 9.48
N PHE A 116 -12.48 9.65 9.27
CA PHE A 116 -11.27 9.27 8.54
C PHE A 116 -10.60 8.00 9.08
N ALA A 117 -10.44 7.89 10.40
CA ALA A 117 -9.84 6.70 11.01
C ALA A 117 -10.63 5.42 10.73
N GLN A 118 -11.96 5.51 10.75
CA GLN A 118 -12.83 4.36 10.44
C GLN A 118 -12.78 3.99 8.96
N ARG A 119 -12.66 4.96 8.06
CA ARG A 119 -12.48 4.71 6.63
C ARG A 119 -11.21 3.90 6.36
N ILE A 120 -10.10 4.27 7.00
CA ILE A 120 -8.83 3.54 6.90
C ILE A 120 -9.05 2.08 7.31
N LEU A 121 -9.69 1.85 8.44
CA LEU A 121 -9.91 0.50 8.95
C LEU A 121 -10.78 -0.33 8.02
N ILE A 122 -11.92 0.21 7.58
CA ILE A 122 -12.89 -0.50 6.73
C ILE A 122 -12.27 -0.82 5.36
N SER A 123 -11.63 0.16 4.72
CA SER A 123 -11.00 -0.06 3.41
C SER A 123 -9.87 -1.07 3.48
N SER A 124 -9.09 -1.06 4.57
CA SER A 124 -8.01 -2.03 4.78
C SER A 124 -8.53 -3.45 4.97
N ILE A 125 -9.65 -3.63 5.69
CA ILE A 125 -10.28 -4.95 5.87
C ILE A 125 -10.71 -5.55 4.54
N VAL A 126 -11.14 -4.74 3.59
CA VAL A 126 -11.56 -5.20 2.27
C VAL A 126 -10.35 -5.44 1.35
N SER A 127 -9.39 -4.52 1.32
CA SER A 127 -8.30 -4.56 0.34
C SER A 127 -7.18 -5.53 0.70
N THR A 128 -6.88 -5.74 1.98
CA THR A 128 -5.75 -6.60 2.38
C THR A 128 -5.92 -8.07 2.00
N PRO A 129 -7.10 -8.71 2.15
CA PRO A 129 -7.29 -10.07 1.67
C PRO A 129 -7.12 -10.20 0.16
N LEU A 130 -7.61 -9.23 -0.60
CA LEU A 130 -7.47 -9.21 -2.07
C LEU A 130 -6.01 -9.14 -2.48
N ASP A 131 -5.25 -8.22 -1.90
CA ASP A 131 -3.82 -8.07 -2.17
C ASP A 131 -3.07 -9.36 -1.86
N SER A 132 -3.30 -9.94 -0.70
CA SER A 132 -2.63 -11.15 -0.26
C SER A 132 -2.95 -12.35 -1.14
N ALA A 133 -4.23 -12.56 -1.46
CA ALA A 133 -4.67 -13.68 -2.27
C ALA A 133 -4.13 -13.59 -3.71
N VAL A 134 -4.21 -12.43 -4.33
CA VAL A 134 -3.73 -12.23 -5.69
C VAL A 134 -2.22 -12.41 -5.77
N PHE A 135 -1.48 -11.80 -4.85
CA PHE A 135 -0.01 -11.93 -4.81
C PHE A 135 0.41 -13.39 -4.66
N LEU A 136 -0.14 -14.10 -3.67
CA LEU A 136 0.21 -15.49 -3.42
C LEU A 136 -0.19 -16.41 -4.58
N ALA A 137 -1.34 -16.19 -5.20
CA ALA A 137 -1.78 -16.96 -6.35
C ALA A 137 -0.81 -16.81 -7.53
N MET A 138 -0.32 -15.59 -7.76
CA MET A 138 0.58 -15.33 -8.88
C MET A 138 1.99 -15.89 -8.66
N ILE A 139 2.49 -15.90 -7.41
CA ILE A 139 3.81 -16.50 -7.12
C ILE A 139 3.77 -18.01 -6.86
N GLY A 140 2.58 -18.61 -6.86
CA GLY A 140 2.42 -20.06 -6.73
C GLY A 140 2.38 -20.59 -5.30
N TYR A 141 2.26 -19.74 -4.30
CA TYR A 141 2.20 -20.11 -2.87
C TYR A 141 0.83 -19.85 -2.25
N PHE A 142 -0.22 -19.83 -3.06
CA PHE A 142 -1.57 -19.60 -2.55
C PHE A 142 -2.00 -20.72 -1.61
N SER A 143 -2.45 -20.34 -0.41
CA SER A 143 -3.22 -21.19 0.50
C SER A 143 -4.10 -20.27 1.36
N VAL A 144 -5.16 -20.84 1.91
CA VAL A 144 -6.05 -20.10 2.81
C VAL A 144 -5.27 -19.63 4.04
N LEU A 145 -4.44 -20.51 4.62
CA LEU A 145 -3.64 -20.18 5.79
C LEU A 145 -2.66 -19.04 5.50
N ASN A 146 -1.91 -19.11 4.39
CA ASN A 146 -0.94 -18.08 4.04
C ASN A 146 -1.62 -16.74 3.74
N THR A 147 -2.78 -16.76 3.06
CA THR A 147 -3.59 -15.57 2.83
C THR A 147 -4.04 -14.94 4.14
N VAL A 148 -4.48 -15.75 5.10
CA VAL A 148 -4.88 -15.28 6.45
C VAL A 148 -3.69 -14.68 7.18
N LEU A 149 -2.52 -15.34 7.15
CA LEU A 149 -1.31 -14.83 7.80
C LEU A 149 -0.90 -13.46 7.25
N MET A 150 -0.86 -13.33 5.93
CA MET A 150 -0.53 -12.07 5.28
C MET A 150 -1.56 -10.97 5.59
N THR A 151 -2.84 -11.31 5.55
CA THR A 151 -3.92 -10.38 5.85
C THR A 151 -3.83 -9.87 7.29
N VAL A 152 -3.62 -10.78 8.25
CA VAL A 152 -3.46 -10.41 9.67
C VAL A 152 -2.25 -9.50 9.86
N ALA A 153 -1.13 -9.83 9.24
CA ALA A 153 0.09 -9.01 9.33
C ALA A 153 -0.14 -7.58 8.82
N LYS A 154 -0.83 -7.45 7.70
CA LYS A 154 -1.15 -6.14 7.12
C LYS A 154 -2.16 -5.36 7.96
N LEU A 155 -3.18 -6.04 8.48
CA LEU A 155 -4.19 -5.42 9.32
C LEU A 155 -3.64 -4.94 10.66
N ILE A 156 -2.62 -5.59 11.21
CA ILE A 156 -1.94 -5.11 12.42
C ILE A 156 -1.42 -3.69 12.19
N GLY A 157 -0.75 -3.45 11.06
CA GLY A 157 -0.28 -2.11 10.71
C GLY A 157 -1.41 -1.10 10.60
N ALA A 158 -2.49 -1.46 9.93
CA ALA A 158 -3.66 -0.59 9.76
C ALA A 158 -4.33 -0.26 11.11
N VAL A 159 -4.48 -1.26 11.98
CA VAL A 159 -5.07 -1.07 13.32
C VAL A 159 -4.21 -0.17 14.20
N VAL A 160 -2.88 -0.35 14.15
CA VAL A 160 -1.95 0.50 14.92
C VAL A 160 -2.10 1.96 14.50
N VAL A 161 -2.16 2.24 13.21
CA VAL A 161 -2.32 3.61 12.71
C VAL A 161 -3.71 4.17 13.06
N TRP A 162 -4.75 3.35 12.90
CA TRP A 162 -6.10 3.74 13.32
C TRP A 162 -6.14 4.17 14.79
N TRP A 163 -5.52 3.38 15.65
CA TRP A 163 -5.45 3.68 17.08
C TRP A 163 -4.67 4.97 17.36
N MET A 164 -3.57 5.20 16.65
CA MET A 164 -2.78 6.43 16.79
C MET A 164 -3.59 7.67 16.36
N ILE A 165 -4.39 7.55 15.30
CA ILE A 165 -5.23 8.65 14.81
C ILE A 165 -6.35 8.94 15.82
N GLN A 166 -6.94 7.91 16.43
CA GLN A 166 -8.02 8.06 17.42
C GLN A 166 -7.56 8.82 18.68
N LYS A 167 -6.29 8.75 19.03
CA LYS A 167 -5.73 9.45 20.20
C LYS A 167 -5.47 10.94 19.98
N ARG A 168 -5.56 11.43 18.75
CA ARG A 168 -5.42 12.85 18.41
C ARG A 168 -6.79 13.47 18.26
#